data_bcd3cfbf87ce0d7b4b273733f0ab571a
#
_entry.id   bcd3cfbf87ce0d7b4b273733f0ab571a
#
_cell.length_a   1.000
_cell.length_b   1.000
_cell.length_c   1.000
_cell.angle_alpha   90.00
_cell.angle_beta   90.00
_cell.angle_gamma   90.00
#
_symmetry.space_group_name_H-M   'P 1'
#
loop_
_entity.id
_entity.type
_entity.pdbx_description
1 polymer ?
#
loop_
_entity_poly.entity_id
_entity_poly.type
_entity_poly.pdbx_seq_one_letter_code
_entity_poly.pdbx_strand_id
1 'polypeptide(L)'
;MRASDEHLEQALKEYNDKISALEVNGTDDELLEALVNRSTILMLLGSYTASMTDAEEAIELSKGMKDVDIGTFVKMYENRGQMIFDDNEEMMVSDYSMIISRLDEIHGEIRHYDWKGLIMMCQGCAEDLIDCDRFEMSVPFTQKALELMKDASDIWSMNRKMEIQNLIGQADTGMGLDNNAIDAYSESILIGEQLYDTSRIEDPIQLVFAYVYRGDIMEAEHEVEKMWNDHESALVILEELNNRNRLSDPDLLIKLHQSLASSMMESGEIERAEKHLMRAINLGVPGMKDAIDEMNSMR
;
A
#
# COMPACT_ATOMS: atom_id res chain seq x y z
N MET A 1 -14.24 24.94 -3.70
CA MET A 1 -14.34 23.89 -4.74
C MET A 1 -13.07 23.94 -5.55
N ARG A 2 -12.36 22.82 -5.72
CA ARG A 2 -11.15 22.77 -6.55
C ARG A 2 -11.58 22.61 -8.00
N ALA A 3 -10.78 23.08 -8.97
CA ALA A 3 -11.11 22.93 -10.41
C ALA A 3 -11.36 21.47 -10.84
N SER A 4 -10.79 20.49 -10.09
CA SER A 4 -11.07 19.07 -10.26
C SER A 4 -12.50 18.69 -9.92
N ASP A 5 -13.11 19.33 -8.91
CA ASP A 5 -14.46 18.99 -8.45
C ASP A 5 -15.53 19.45 -9.46
N GLU A 6 -15.30 20.59 -10.11
CA GLU A 6 -16.21 21.09 -11.17
C GLU A 6 -16.29 20.16 -12.38
N HIS A 7 -15.15 19.55 -12.77
CA HIS A 7 -15.13 18.56 -13.86
C HIS A 7 -15.85 17.27 -13.48
N LEU A 8 -15.71 16.80 -12.24
CA LEU A 8 -16.39 15.61 -11.74
C LEU A 8 -17.92 15.86 -11.65
N GLU A 9 -18.35 17.02 -11.14
CA GLU A 9 -19.77 17.40 -11.12
C GLU A 9 -20.39 17.48 -12.52
N GLN A 10 -19.66 18.02 -13.50
CA GLN A 10 -20.12 18.05 -14.89
C GLN A 10 -20.24 16.64 -15.47
N ALA A 11 -19.24 15.79 -15.25
CA ALA A 11 -19.26 14.40 -15.68
C ALA A 11 -20.41 13.61 -15.00
N LEU A 12 -20.66 13.84 -13.71
CA LEU A 12 -21.78 13.25 -12.99
C LEU A 12 -23.12 13.60 -13.66
N LYS A 13 -23.32 14.87 -14.03
CA LYS A 13 -24.51 15.29 -14.73
C LYS A 13 -24.68 14.58 -16.07
N GLU A 14 -23.61 14.48 -16.86
CA GLU A 14 -23.63 13.80 -18.16
C GLU A 14 -24.01 12.32 -18.02
N TYR A 15 -23.48 11.62 -17.00
CA TYR A 15 -23.82 10.22 -16.73
C TYR A 15 -25.25 10.07 -16.19
N ASN A 16 -25.78 11.00 -15.40
CA ASN A 16 -27.17 10.99 -14.99
C ASN A 16 -28.13 11.06 -16.20
N ASP A 17 -27.85 12.00 -17.12
CA ASP A 17 -28.66 12.14 -18.36
C ASP A 17 -28.50 10.89 -19.25
N LYS A 18 -27.28 10.33 -19.36
CA LYS A 18 -26.99 9.13 -20.14
C LYS A 18 -27.76 7.91 -19.59
N ILE A 19 -27.69 7.65 -18.28
CA ILE A 19 -28.35 6.51 -17.62
C ILE A 19 -29.88 6.63 -17.82
N SER A 20 -30.45 7.79 -17.56
CA SER A 20 -31.92 8.02 -17.78
C SER A 20 -32.35 7.75 -19.21
N ALA A 21 -31.53 8.03 -20.21
CA ALA A 21 -31.81 7.70 -21.60
C ALA A 21 -31.65 6.19 -21.89
N LEU A 22 -30.63 5.54 -21.30
CA LEU A 22 -30.34 4.12 -21.49
C LEU A 22 -31.38 3.20 -20.82
N GLU A 23 -31.94 3.58 -19.68
CA GLU A 23 -33.05 2.87 -19.02
C GLU A 23 -34.30 2.74 -19.92
N VAL A 24 -34.47 3.66 -20.87
CA VAL A 24 -35.63 3.65 -21.77
C VAL A 24 -35.34 2.91 -23.07
N ASN A 25 -34.15 3.10 -23.66
CA ASN A 25 -33.87 2.64 -25.03
C ASN A 25 -32.42 2.10 -25.20
N GLY A 26 -31.68 1.88 -24.12
CA GLY A 26 -30.30 1.40 -24.16
C GLY A 26 -30.17 -0.11 -24.23
N THR A 27 -28.97 -0.57 -24.40
CA THR A 27 -28.58 -1.97 -24.20
C THR A 27 -28.05 -2.18 -22.76
N ASP A 28 -28.13 -3.42 -22.27
CA ASP A 28 -27.60 -3.75 -20.94
C ASP A 28 -26.09 -3.44 -20.84
N ASP A 29 -25.32 -3.65 -21.91
CA ASP A 29 -23.89 -3.32 -21.96
C ASP A 29 -23.62 -1.82 -21.77
N GLU A 30 -24.38 -0.97 -22.46
CA GLU A 30 -24.23 0.49 -22.36
C GLU A 30 -24.66 1.00 -20.97
N LEU A 31 -25.72 0.42 -20.41
CA LEU A 31 -26.20 0.75 -19.06
C LEU A 31 -25.20 0.31 -18.01
N LEU A 32 -24.66 -0.92 -18.10
CA LEU A 32 -23.62 -1.43 -17.21
C LEU A 32 -22.42 -0.50 -17.19
N GLU A 33 -21.87 -0.14 -18.35
CA GLU A 33 -20.73 0.77 -18.45
C GLU A 33 -21.03 2.14 -17.86
N ALA A 34 -22.22 2.67 -18.08
CA ALA A 34 -22.61 3.98 -17.57
C ALA A 34 -22.73 3.97 -16.02
N LEU A 35 -23.30 2.92 -15.43
CA LEU A 35 -23.38 2.73 -13.98
C LEU A 35 -22.00 2.63 -13.35
N VAL A 36 -21.10 1.81 -13.91
CA VAL A 36 -19.73 1.66 -13.42
C VAL A 36 -18.97 2.98 -13.44
N ASN A 37 -19.08 3.76 -14.51
CA ASN A 37 -18.45 5.08 -14.62
C ASN A 37 -19.04 6.08 -13.62
N ARG A 38 -20.37 6.11 -13.46
CA ARG A 38 -21.02 7.00 -12.48
C ARG A 38 -20.65 6.63 -11.06
N SER A 39 -20.59 5.35 -10.72
CA SER A 39 -20.10 4.85 -9.42
C SER A 39 -18.70 5.40 -9.11
N THR A 40 -17.76 5.31 -10.05
CA THR A 40 -16.40 5.86 -9.87
C THR A 40 -16.43 7.38 -9.62
N ILE A 41 -17.21 8.14 -10.38
CA ILE A 41 -17.33 9.59 -10.21
C ILE A 41 -17.93 9.94 -8.84
N LEU A 42 -18.97 9.23 -8.43
CA LEU A 42 -19.61 9.41 -7.12
C LEU A 42 -18.68 9.10 -5.97
N MET A 43 -17.86 8.05 -6.09
CA MET A 43 -16.81 7.71 -5.11
C MET A 43 -15.80 8.85 -4.98
N LEU A 44 -15.28 9.37 -6.10
CA LEU A 44 -14.33 10.48 -6.11
C LEU A 44 -14.91 11.78 -5.55
N LEU A 45 -16.22 11.97 -5.62
CA LEU A 45 -16.95 13.09 -5.01
C LEU A 45 -17.34 12.84 -3.55
N GLY A 46 -16.97 11.69 -2.96
CA GLY A 46 -17.32 11.32 -1.59
C GLY A 46 -18.81 10.94 -1.39
N SER A 47 -19.55 10.70 -2.47
CA SER A 47 -20.97 10.29 -2.45
C SER A 47 -21.08 8.76 -2.35
N TYR A 48 -20.49 8.16 -1.33
CA TYR A 48 -20.29 6.71 -1.20
C TYR A 48 -21.57 5.88 -1.28
N THR A 49 -22.68 6.32 -0.63
CA THR A 49 -23.96 5.59 -0.68
C THR A 49 -24.53 5.50 -2.12
N ALA A 50 -24.45 6.58 -2.88
CA ALA A 50 -24.92 6.58 -4.26
C ALA A 50 -24.01 5.77 -5.17
N SER A 51 -22.69 5.85 -4.94
CA SER A 51 -21.69 5.06 -5.63
C SER A 51 -21.91 3.56 -5.41
N MET A 52 -22.19 3.16 -4.16
CA MET A 52 -22.52 1.77 -3.80
C MET A 52 -23.76 1.28 -4.53
N THR A 53 -24.82 2.09 -4.58
CA THR A 53 -26.05 1.73 -5.29
C THR A 53 -25.78 1.43 -6.76
N ASP A 54 -24.99 2.27 -7.43
CA ASP A 54 -24.65 2.07 -8.84
C ASP A 54 -23.78 0.81 -9.04
N ALA A 55 -22.83 0.55 -8.14
CA ALA A 55 -21.97 -0.64 -8.20
C ALA A 55 -22.78 -1.93 -7.99
N GLU A 56 -23.73 -1.94 -7.04
CA GLU A 56 -24.62 -3.08 -6.81
C GLU A 56 -25.56 -3.34 -8.00
N GLU A 57 -26.12 -2.27 -8.58
CA GLU A 57 -26.97 -2.38 -9.77
C GLU A 57 -26.18 -2.91 -10.97
N ALA A 58 -24.95 -2.42 -11.17
CA ALA A 58 -24.05 -2.91 -12.22
C ALA A 58 -23.74 -4.40 -12.04
N ILE A 59 -23.41 -4.83 -10.81
CA ILE A 59 -23.15 -6.25 -10.52
C ILE A 59 -24.38 -7.12 -10.75
N GLU A 60 -25.56 -6.66 -10.35
CA GLU A 60 -26.81 -7.42 -10.57
C GLU A 60 -27.14 -7.54 -12.06
N LEU A 61 -27.00 -6.45 -12.81
CA LEU A 61 -27.19 -6.44 -14.26
C LEU A 61 -26.23 -7.42 -14.96
N SER A 62 -24.96 -7.42 -14.54
CA SER A 62 -23.92 -8.27 -15.14
C SER A 62 -24.19 -9.78 -15.02
N LYS A 63 -24.95 -10.22 -14.00
CA LYS A 63 -25.29 -11.65 -13.81
C LYS A 63 -26.14 -12.23 -14.95
N GLY A 64 -26.90 -11.39 -15.65
CA GLY A 64 -27.71 -11.79 -16.81
C GLY A 64 -26.94 -11.79 -18.13
N MET A 65 -25.73 -11.26 -18.17
CA MET A 65 -24.94 -11.05 -19.38
C MET A 65 -23.99 -12.22 -19.64
N LYS A 66 -23.79 -12.57 -20.92
CA LYS A 66 -22.91 -13.69 -21.30
C LYS A 66 -21.43 -13.31 -21.29
N ASP A 67 -21.13 -12.11 -21.77
CA ASP A 67 -19.77 -11.60 -21.93
C ASP A 67 -19.73 -10.18 -21.40
N VAL A 68 -19.15 -9.97 -20.24
CA VAL A 68 -18.85 -8.64 -19.69
C VAL A 68 -17.41 -8.31 -20.02
N ASP A 69 -17.18 -7.12 -20.57
CA ASP A 69 -15.83 -6.61 -20.79
C ASP A 69 -15.00 -6.67 -19.51
N ILE A 70 -13.76 -7.17 -19.60
CA ILE A 70 -12.94 -7.41 -18.41
C ILE A 70 -12.66 -6.13 -17.62
N GLY A 71 -12.47 -4.99 -18.30
CA GLY A 71 -12.23 -3.71 -17.60
C GLY A 71 -13.47 -3.24 -16.85
N THR A 72 -14.65 -3.41 -17.43
CA THR A 72 -15.94 -3.11 -16.78
C THR A 72 -16.16 -4.05 -15.58
N PHE A 73 -15.89 -5.36 -15.78
CA PHE A 73 -16.01 -6.36 -14.73
C PHE A 73 -15.11 -6.04 -13.52
N VAL A 74 -13.84 -5.81 -13.75
CA VAL A 74 -12.88 -5.47 -12.68
C VAL A 74 -13.33 -4.20 -11.96
N LYS A 75 -13.69 -3.16 -12.73
CA LYS A 75 -14.02 -1.84 -12.15
C LYS A 75 -15.26 -1.86 -11.27
N MET A 76 -16.29 -2.63 -11.61
CA MET A 76 -17.49 -2.68 -10.77
C MET A 76 -17.23 -3.36 -9.42
N TYR A 77 -16.41 -4.43 -9.37
CA TYR A 77 -16.06 -5.11 -8.14
C TYR A 77 -15.04 -4.32 -7.32
N GLU A 78 -14.04 -3.69 -7.96
CA GLU A 78 -13.11 -2.77 -7.29
C GLU A 78 -13.84 -1.62 -6.63
N ASN A 79 -14.74 -0.93 -7.37
CA ASN A 79 -15.50 0.19 -6.81
C ASN A 79 -16.28 -0.25 -5.55
N ARG A 80 -16.97 -1.38 -5.59
CA ARG A 80 -17.72 -1.88 -4.43
C ARG A 80 -16.77 -2.28 -3.29
N GLY A 81 -15.72 -3.03 -3.56
CA GLY A 81 -14.76 -3.49 -2.57
C GLY A 81 -14.13 -2.33 -1.79
N GLN A 82 -13.62 -1.31 -2.49
CA GLN A 82 -13.05 -0.12 -1.86
C GLN A 82 -14.04 0.66 -0.98
N MET A 83 -15.33 0.70 -1.33
CA MET A 83 -16.33 1.41 -0.55
C MET A 83 -16.77 0.69 0.72
N ILE A 84 -16.63 -0.63 0.77
CA ILE A 84 -17.10 -1.45 1.89
C ILE A 84 -15.98 -1.97 2.78
N PHE A 85 -14.73 -1.61 2.50
CA PHE A 85 -13.55 -2.04 3.23
C PHE A 85 -13.72 -1.92 4.76
N ASP A 86 -14.13 -0.75 5.24
CA ASP A 86 -14.33 -0.49 6.67
C ASP A 86 -15.62 -1.09 7.25
N ASP A 87 -16.63 -1.33 6.41
CA ASP A 87 -18.00 -1.70 6.85
C ASP A 87 -18.27 -3.21 6.74
N ASN A 88 -17.67 -3.89 5.77
CA ASN A 88 -17.94 -5.30 5.48
C ASN A 88 -16.75 -6.01 4.78
N GLU A 89 -15.76 -6.38 5.55
CA GLU A 89 -14.56 -7.10 5.09
C GLU A 89 -14.91 -8.36 4.27
N GLU A 90 -15.89 -9.18 4.71
CA GLU A 90 -16.24 -10.41 4.00
C GLU A 90 -16.75 -10.14 2.58
N MET A 91 -17.53 -9.06 2.39
CA MET A 91 -18.01 -8.67 1.07
C MET A 91 -16.87 -8.12 0.21
N MET A 92 -15.97 -7.32 0.76
CA MET A 92 -14.78 -6.84 0.06
C MET A 92 -13.92 -8.01 -0.41
N VAL A 93 -13.62 -8.96 0.47
CA VAL A 93 -12.86 -10.19 0.15
C VAL A 93 -13.56 -11.00 -0.95
N SER A 94 -14.89 -11.08 -0.92
CA SER A 94 -15.68 -11.73 -1.99
C SER A 94 -15.52 -11.01 -3.32
N ASP A 95 -15.56 -9.69 -3.33
CA ASP A 95 -15.41 -8.88 -4.55
C ASP A 95 -14.01 -9.04 -5.16
N TYR A 96 -12.97 -8.96 -4.33
CA TYR A 96 -11.61 -9.16 -4.80
C TYR A 96 -11.36 -10.59 -5.29
N SER A 97 -12.04 -11.59 -4.70
CA SER A 97 -12.03 -12.97 -5.23
C SER A 97 -12.60 -13.03 -6.66
N MET A 98 -13.63 -12.24 -6.96
CA MET A 98 -14.19 -12.16 -8.32
C MET A 98 -13.16 -11.56 -9.29
N ILE A 99 -12.44 -10.51 -8.89
CA ILE A 99 -11.36 -9.94 -9.70
C ILE A 99 -10.26 -10.99 -9.92
N ILE A 100 -9.78 -11.65 -8.86
CA ILE A 100 -8.75 -12.69 -8.93
C ILE A 100 -9.15 -13.78 -9.94
N SER A 101 -10.41 -14.20 -9.96
CA SER A 101 -10.89 -15.27 -10.84
C SER A 101 -10.70 -14.96 -12.33
N ARG A 102 -10.56 -13.69 -12.71
CA ARG A 102 -10.38 -13.21 -14.08
C ARG A 102 -9.10 -12.41 -14.29
N LEU A 103 -8.21 -12.36 -13.29
CA LEU A 103 -7.01 -11.52 -13.31
C LEU A 103 -6.08 -11.87 -14.50
N ASP A 104 -6.03 -13.16 -14.89
CA ASP A 104 -5.23 -13.63 -16.01
C ASP A 104 -5.74 -13.13 -17.39
N GLU A 105 -6.98 -12.66 -17.46
CA GLU A 105 -7.54 -12.06 -18.69
C GLU A 105 -7.05 -10.62 -18.91
N ILE A 106 -6.42 -10.01 -17.89
CA ILE A 106 -5.90 -8.65 -17.96
C ILE A 106 -4.57 -8.65 -18.71
N HIS A 107 -4.56 -8.06 -19.90
CA HIS A 107 -3.37 -7.96 -20.77
C HIS A 107 -3.23 -6.54 -21.31
N GLY A 108 -2.23 -5.78 -20.82
CA GLY A 108 -1.99 -4.41 -21.27
C GLY A 108 -3.14 -3.46 -20.89
N GLU A 109 -3.43 -2.49 -21.78
CA GLU A 109 -4.53 -1.55 -21.57
C GLU A 109 -5.89 -2.22 -21.76
N ILE A 110 -6.78 -2.01 -20.82
CA ILE A 110 -8.17 -2.44 -20.90
C ILE A 110 -9.11 -1.25 -20.64
N ARG A 111 -10.38 -1.41 -20.93
CA ARG A 111 -11.39 -0.37 -20.67
C ARG A 111 -11.34 0.04 -19.18
N HIS A 112 -11.44 1.34 -18.92
CA HIS A 112 -11.33 2.03 -17.63
C HIS A 112 -9.92 2.14 -17.03
N TYR A 113 -8.93 1.46 -17.60
CA TYR A 113 -7.55 1.52 -17.11
C TYR A 113 -6.57 1.71 -18.27
N ASP A 114 -5.57 2.53 -18.05
CA ASP A 114 -4.27 2.39 -18.70
C ASP A 114 -3.40 1.40 -17.90
N TRP A 115 -2.20 1.11 -18.37
CA TRP A 115 -1.29 0.18 -17.70
C TRP A 115 -0.89 0.64 -16.28
N LYS A 116 -0.77 1.97 -16.05
CA LYS A 116 -0.48 2.52 -14.71
C LYS A 116 -1.68 2.36 -13.78
N GLY A 117 -2.88 2.64 -14.30
CA GLY A 117 -4.12 2.44 -13.55
C GLY A 117 -4.32 0.98 -13.13
N LEU A 118 -3.96 0.02 -14.00
CA LEU A 118 -3.99 -1.41 -13.67
C LEU A 118 -3.04 -1.78 -12.55
N ILE A 119 -1.83 -1.24 -12.56
CA ILE A 119 -0.85 -1.45 -11.48
C ILE A 119 -1.36 -0.86 -10.17
N MET A 120 -1.89 0.36 -10.20
CA MET A 120 -2.45 1.02 -9.01
C MET A 120 -3.65 0.26 -8.44
N MET A 121 -4.54 -0.26 -9.29
CA MET A 121 -5.64 -1.13 -8.88
C MET A 121 -5.12 -2.40 -8.19
N CYS A 122 -4.16 -3.10 -8.81
CA CYS A 122 -3.57 -4.28 -8.21
C CYS A 122 -2.87 -3.98 -6.87
N GLN A 123 -2.16 -2.85 -6.77
CA GLN A 123 -1.53 -2.41 -5.53
C GLN A 123 -2.58 -2.16 -4.44
N GLY A 124 -3.61 -1.37 -4.72
CA GLY A 124 -4.66 -1.05 -3.75
C GLY A 124 -5.41 -2.29 -3.26
N CYS A 125 -5.81 -3.21 -4.17
CA CYS A 125 -6.43 -4.46 -3.76
C CYS A 125 -5.51 -5.33 -2.87
N ALA A 126 -4.20 -5.32 -3.13
CA ALA A 126 -3.24 -6.05 -2.31
C ALA A 126 -3.08 -5.41 -0.92
N GLU A 127 -3.01 -4.07 -0.84
CA GLU A 127 -2.97 -3.32 0.42
C GLU A 127 -4.20 -3.63 1.28
N ASP A 128 -5.41 -3.46 0.75
CA ASP A 128 -6.65 -3.74 1.46
C ASP A 128 -6.71 -5.18 1.99
N LEU A 129 -6.26 -6.16 1.20
CA LEU A 129 -6.24 -7.57 1.61
C LEU A 129 -5.21 -7.86 2.70
N ILE A 130 -4.05 -7.21 2.66
CA ILE A 130 -3.01 -7.34 3.70
C ILE A 130 -3.52 -6.72 5.00
N ASP A 131 -4.17 -5.55 4.94
CA ASP A 131 -4.73 -4.87 6.10
C ASP A 131 -5.83 -5.69 6.81
N CYS A 132 -6.47 -6.61 6.07
CA CYS A 132 -7.43 -7.59 6.60
C CYS A 132 -6.83 -8.97 6.91
N ASP A 133 -5.53 -9.11 6.99
CA ASP A 133 -4.83 -10.39 7.21
C ASP A 133 -5.16 -11.48 6.14
N ARG A 134 -5.54 -11.08 4.92
CA ARG A 134 -5.84 -11.97 3.79
C ARG A 134 -4.63 -12.14 2.87
N PHE A 135 -3.50 -12.49 3.46
CA PHE A 135 -2.18 -12.49 2.84
C PHE A 135 -2.11 -13.32 1.55
N GLU A 136 -2.61 -14.57 1.54
CA GLU A 136 -2.58 -15.43 0.36
C GLU A 136 -3.36 -14.83 -0.81
N MET A 137 -4.42 -14.06 -0.54
CA MET A 137 -5.23 -13.44 -1.57
C MET A 137 -4.59 -12.19 -2.17
N SER A 138 -3.66 -11.54 -1.48
CA SER A 138 -2.92 -10.39 -2.01
C SER A 138 -1.89 -10.80 -3.07
N VAL A 139 -1.37 -12.03 -3.00
CA VAL A 139 -0.29 -12.54 -3.87
C VAL A 139 -0.61 -12.44 -5.37
N PRO A 140 -1.80 -12.85 -5.88
CA PRO A 140 -2.13 -12.71 -7.28
C PRO A 140 -2.06 -11.26 -7.79
N PHE A 141 -2.47 -10.30 -6.98
CA PHE A 141 -2.45 -8.88 -7.33
C PHE A 141 -1.03 -8.32 -7.40
N THR A 142 -0.19 -8.60 -6.39
CA THR A 142 1.22 -8.17 -6.39
C THR A 142 1.99 -8.79 -7.55
N GLN A 143 1.76 -10.07 -7.85
CA GLN A 143 2.35 -10.75 -9.00
C GLN A 143 1.90 -10.12 -10.33
N LYS A 144 0.61 -9.81 -10.47
CA LYS A 144 0.08 -9.15 -11.67
C LYS A 144 0.68 -7.78 -11.88
N ALA A 145 0.80 -6.97 -10.83
CA ALA A 145 1.43 -5.67 -10.91
C ALA A 145 2.91 -5.76 -11.36
N LEU A 146 3.68 -6.72 -10.83
CA LEU A 146 5.06 -6.94 -11.28
C LEU A 146 5.12 -7.43 -12.73
N GLU A 147 4.20 -8.31 -13.17
CA GLU A 147 4.09 -8.76 -14.55
C GLU A 147 3.88 -7.58 -15.51
N LEU A 148 2.94 -6.69 -15.20
CA LEU A 148 2.66 -5.49 -15.99
C LEU A 148 3.85 -4.53 -16.08
N MET A 149 4.75 -4.55 -15.07
CA MET A 149 5.96 -3.72 -15.04
C MET A 149 7.23 -4.47 -15.45
N LYS A 150 7.15 -5.70 -15.97
CA LYS A 150 8.31 -6.57 -16.17
C LYS A 150 9.46 -5.90 -16.92
N ASP A 151 9.17 -5.17 -17.99
CA ASP A 151 10.16 -4.52 -18.83
C ASP A 151 10.31 -3.00 -18.54
N ALA A 152 9.57 -2.48 -17.57
CA ALA A 152 9.60 -1.06 -17.25
C ALA A 152 10.77 -0.74 -16.31
N SER A 153 11.51 0.35 -16.63
CA SER A 153 12.68 0.81 -15.89
C SER A 153 12.66 2.34 -15.67
N ASP A 154 11.53 2.98 -15.96
CA ASP A 154 11.34 4.39 -15.65
C ASP A 154 11.17 4.62 -14.14
N ILE A 155 11.36 5.87 -13.69
CA ILE A 155 11.37 6.22 -12.27
C ILE A 155 10.06 5.88 -11.58
N TRP A 156 8.92 6.13 -12.24
CA TRP A 156 7.62 5.80 -11.69
C TRP A 156 7.48 4.29 -11.44
N SER A 157 7.84 3.48 -12.43
CA SER A 157 7.80 2.01 -12.31
C SER A 157 8.76 1.48 -11.24
N MET A 158 9.94 2.10 -11.07
CA MET A 158 10.86 1.72 -10.00
C MET A 158 10.29 2.00 -8.62
N ASN A 159 9.66 3.18 -8.39
CA ASN A 159 8.99 3.48 -7.13
C ASN A 159 7.86 2.47 -6.86
N ARG A 160 7.01 2.17 -7.86
CA ARG A 160 5.95 1.17 -7.69
C ARG A 160 6.48 -0.24 -7.42
N LYS A 161 7.56 -0.67 -8.11
CA LYS A 161 8.20 -1.97 -7.82
C LYS A 161 8.70 -2.05 -6.38
N MET A 162 9.33 -1.00 -5.86
CA MET A 162 9.77 -0.92 -4.47
C MET A 162 8.59 -1.11 -3.50
N GLU A 163 7.50 -0.39 -3.71
CA GLU A 163 6.30 -0.48 -2.86
C GLU A 163 5.65 -1.87 -2.94
N ILE A 164 5.53 -2.43 -4.14
CA ILE A 164 4.96 -3.78 -4.33
C ILE A 164 5.84 -4.85 -3.68
N GLN A 165 7.16 -4.71 -3.72
CA GLN A 165 8.07 -5.61 -3.00
C GLN A 165 7.87 -5.52 -1.48
N ASN A 166 7.56 -4.33 -0.93
CA ASN A 166 7.17 -4.19 0.47
C ASN A 166 5.87 -4.94 0.79
N LEU A 167 4.87 -4.85 -0.08
CA LEU A 167 3.61 -5.59 0.09
C LEU A 167 3.83 -7.11 0.03
N ILE A 168 4.68 -7.59 -0.87
CA ILE A 168 5.06 -9.01 -0.92
C ILE A 168 5.74 -9.42 0.38
N GLY A 169 6.69 -8.62 0.87
CA GLY A 169 7.35 -8.87 2.15
C GLY A 169 6.37 -8.93 3.33
N GLN A 170 5.40 -8.02 3.38
CA GLN A 170 4.36 -8.01 4.42
C GLN A 170 3.46 -9.26 4.33
N ALA A 171 3.02 -9.62 3.13
CA ALA A 171 2.21 -10.82 2.92
C ALA A 171 2.98 -12.09 3.30
N ASP A 172 4.22 -12.22 2.87
CA ASP A 172 5.07 -13.37 3.19
C ASP A 172 5.36 -13.45 4.70
N THR A 173 5.59 -12.31 5.38
CA THR A 173 5.71 -12.25 6.84
C THR A 173 4.43 -12.74 7.52
N GLY A 174 3.28 -12.26 7.09
CA GLY A 174 1.98 -12.67 7.62
C GLY A 174 1.68 -14.16 7.40
N MET A 175 2.22 -14.76 6.35
CA MET A 175 2.14 -16.20 6.06
C MET A 175 3.22 -17.03 6.79
N GLY A 176 4.16 -16.40 7.51
CA GLY A 176 5.28 -17.08 8.16
C GLY A 176 6.36 -17.57 7.18
N LEU A 177 6.49 -16.94 6.03
CA LEU A 177 7.46 -17.26 4.98
C LEU A 177 8.69 -16.33 5.07
N ASP A 178 9.35 -16.31 6.22
CA ASP A 178 10.39 -15.34 6.57
C ASP A 178 11.51 -15.19 5.53
N ASN A 179 11.98 -16.29 4.94
CA ASN A 179 12.99 -16.22 3.89
C ASN A 179 12.51 -15.47 2.64
N ASN A 180 11.27 -15.69 2.22
CA ASN A 180 10.67 -14.99 1.07
C ASN A 180 10.49 -13.51 1.39
N ALA A 181 10.03 -13.20 2.61
CA ALA A 181 9.88 -11.83 3.09
C ALA A 181 11.22 -11.08 3.09
N ILE A 182 12.30 -11.71 3.59
CA ILE A 182 13.66 -11.16 3.54
C ILE A 182 14.11 -10.87 2.11
N ASP A 183 13.84 -11.78 1.17
CA ASP A 183 14.17 -11.58 -0.24
C ASP A 183 13.39 -10.41 -0.84
N ALA A 184 12.09 -10.32 -0.57
CA ALA A 184 11.23 -9.23 -1.05
C ALA A 184 11.66 -7.87 -0.48
N TYR A 185 11.88 -7.76 0.82
CA TYR A 185 12.38 -6.52 1.41
C TYR A 185 13.80 -6.16 0.92
N SER A 186 14.64 -7.15 0.66
CA SER A 186 15.99 -6.91 0.13
C SER A 186 15.93 -6.34 -1.30
N GLU A 187 15.02 -6.80 -2.14
CA GLU A 187 14.79 -6.23 -3.47
C GLU A 187 14.21 -4.80 -3.35
N SER A 188 13.26 -4.57 -2.43
CA SER A 188 12.73 -3.24 -2.16
C SER A 188 13.86 -2.28 -1.74
N ILE A 189 14.74 -2.69 -0.83
CA ILE A 189 15.89 -1.89 -0.37
C ILE A 189 16.82 -1.57 -1.53
N LEU A 190 17.17 -2.56 -2.36
CA LEU A 190 18.06 -2.35 -3.50
C LEU A 190 17.52 -1.27 -4.45
N ILE A 191 16.23 -1.32 -4.77
CA ILE A 191 15.56 -0.33 -5.63
C ILE A 191 15.50 1.02 -4.91
N GLY A 192 15.10 1.01 -3.64
CA GLY A 192 14.93 2.21 -2.82
C GLY A 192 16.22 2.98 -2.62
N GLU A 193 17.35 2.32 -2.33
CA GLU A 193 18.67 2.94 -2.21
C GLU A 193 19.07 3.64 -3.51
N GLN A 194 18.89 2.98 -4.66
CA GLN A 194 19.19 3.57 -5.97
C GLN A 194 18.35 4.83 -6.24
N LEU A 195 17.06 4.81 -5.87
CA LEU A 195 16.18 5.96 -6.00
C LEU A 195 16.55 7.07 -5.02
N TYR A 196 16.89 6.72 -3.77
CA TYR A 196 17.25 7.65 -2.71
C TYR A 196 18.55 8.39 -3.04
N ASP A 197 19.60 7.69 -3.44
CA ASP A 197 20.91 8.23 -3.81
C ASP A 197 20.81 9.22 -4.98
N THR A 198 19.87 8.96 -5.90
CA THR A 198 19.63 9.85 -7.05
C THR A 198 18.56 10.92 -6.78
N SER A 199 18.03 11.01 -5.55
CA SER A 199 16.95 11.93 -5.14
C SER A 199 15.68 11.78 -6.00
N ARG A 200 15.35 10.55 -6.39
CA ARG A 200 14.20 10.19 -7.26
C ARG A 200 13.16 9.31 -6.56
N ILE A 201 13.37 9.02 -5.28
CA ILE A 201 12.41 8.31 -4.47
C ILE A 201 11.19 9.23 -4.21
N GLU A 202 9.99 8.73 -4.46
CA GLU A 202 8.74 9.48 -4.25
C GLU A 202 8.40 9.56 -2.76
N ASP A 203 8.43 8.41 -2.08
CA ASP A 203 8.22 8.31 -0.64
C ASP A 203 9.37 7.55 0.05
N PRO A 204 10.32 8.27 0.69
CA PRO A 204 11.41 7.64 1.42
C PRO A 204 10.98 6.76 2.61
N ILE A 205 9.77 6.94 3.13
CA ILE A 205 9.24 6.13 4.24
C ILE A 205 9.06 4.67 3.80
N GLN A 206 8.79 4.40 2.54
CA GLN A 206 8.71 3.04 2.02
C GLN A 206 10.06 2.29 2.13
N LEU A 207 11.17 2.99 1.91
CA LEU A 207 12.51 2.43 2.11
C LEU A 207 12.80 2.21 3.60
N VAL A 208 12.35 3.12 4.48
CA VAL A 208 12.44 2.94 5.93
C VAL A 208 11.69 1.69 6.37
N PHE A 209 10.46 1.48 5.90
CA PHE A 209 9.67 0.29 6.24
C PHE A 209 10.35 -1.00 5.77
N ALA A 210 10.94 -1.02 4.57
CA ALA A 210 11.67 -2.20 4.09
C ALA A 210 12.83 -2.58 5.02
N TYR A 211 13.62 -1.60 5.48
CA TYR A 211 14.69 -1.84 6.44
C TYR A 211 14.14 -2.32 7.80
N VAL A 212 13.12 -1.64 8.34
CA VAL A 212 12.57 -1.98 9.67
C VAL A 212 12.00 -3.39 9.67
N TYR A 213 11.13 -3.72 8.70
CA TYR A 213 10.50 -5.04 8.67
C TYR A 213 11.49 -6.17 8.39
N ARG A 214 12.50 -5.95 7.52
CA ARG A 214 13.56 -6.94 7.34
C ARG A 214 14.39 -7.10 8.62
N GLY A 215 14.70 -6.01 9.30
CA GLY A 215 15.40 -6.01 10.58
C GLY A 215 14.65 -6.79 11.66
N ASP A 216 13.33 -6.59 11.77
CA ASP A 216 12.49 -7.30 12.73
C ASP A 216 12.48 -8.82 12.49
N ILE A 217 12.48 -9.27 11.22
CA ILE A 217 12.62 -10.69 10.90
C ILE A 217 14.03 -11.19 11.28
N MET A 218 15.10 -10.40 11.02
CA MET A 218 16.47 -10.75 11.42
C MET A 218 16.61 -10.88 12.93
N GLU A 219 15.89 -10.05 13.71
CA GLU A 219 15.85 -10.18 15.17
C GLU A 219 15.22 -11.52 15.60
N ALA A 220 14.09 -11.88 15.00
CA ALA A 220 13.41 -13.15 15.28
C ALA A 220 14.29 -14.37 14.93
N GLU A 221 15.12 -14.27 13.89
CA GLU A 221 16.11 -15.27 13.48
C GLU A 221 17.42 -15.23 14.31
N HIS A 222 17.49 -14.39 15.35
CA HIS A 222 18.67 -14.17 16.19
C HIS A 222 19.89 -13.57 15.46
N GLU A 223 19.69 -12.92 14.31
CA GLU A 223 20.69 -12.22 13.51
C GLU A 223 20.82 -10.74 13.93
N VAL A 224 21.02 -10.51 15.22
CA VAL A 224 20.90 -9.20 15.88
C VAL A 224 21.78 -8.11 15.24
N GLU A 225 23.00 -8.42 14.80
CA GLU A 225 23.86 -7.44 14.13
C GLU A 225 23.29 -6.99 12.78
N LYS A 226 22.60 -7.87 12.05
CA LYS A 226 21.94 -7.51 10.79
C LYS A 226 20.74 -6.60 11.05
N MET A 227 19.94 -6.91 12.06
CA MET A 227 18.85 -6.05 12.53
C MET A 227 19.37 -4.65 12.88
N TRP A 228 20.45 -4.54 13.65
CA TRP A 228 21.01 -3.22 13.97
C TRP A 228 21.43 -2.44 12.73
N ASN A 229 22.05 -3.09 11.75
CA ASN A 229 22.47 -2.44 10.51
C ASN A 229 21.26 -1.91 9.72
N ASP A 230 20.19 -2.69 9.62
CA ASP A 230 18.98 -2.29 8.94
C ASP A 230 18.29 -1.14 9.67
N HIS A 231 18.10 -1.24 10.99
CA HIS A 231 17.47 -0.17 11.76
C HIS A 231 18.34 1.12 11.79
N GLU A 232 19.68 1.02 11.84
CA GLU A 232 20.56 2.18 11.71
C GLU A 232 20.42 2.83 10.31
N SER A 233 20.27 2.04 9.24
CA SER A 233 20.02 2.56 7.89
C SER A 233 18.69 3.29 7.80
N ALA A 234 17.64 2.74 8.39
CA ALA A 234 16.34 3.40 8.51
C ALA A 234 16.43 4.72 9.27
N LEU A 235 17.20 4.75 10.39
CA LEU A 235 17.42 5.96 11.18
C LEU A 235 18.12 7.08 10.40
N VAL A 236 19.08 6.77 9.53
CA VAL A 236 19.74 7.77 8.69
C VAL A 236 18.70 8.53 7.84
N ILE A 237 17.77 7.83 7.24
CA ILE A 237 16.71 8.43 6.41
C ILE A 237 15.74 9.24 7.28
N LEU A 238 15.27 8.67 8.39
CA LEU A 238 14.34 9.34 9.30
C LEU A 238 14.94 10.63 9.90
N GLU A 239 16.19 10.62 10.30
CA GLU A 239 16.90 11.79 10.81
C GLU A 239 17.05 12.87 9.74
N GLU A 240 17.34 12.50 8.49
CA GLU A 240 17.41 13.44 7.40
C GLU A 240 16.05 14.09 7.12
N LEU A 241 14.97 13.29 7.11
CA LEU A 241 13.59 13.80 6.95
C LEU A 241 13.21 14.73 8.11
N ASN A 242 13.53 14.33 9.35
CA ASN A 242 13.26 15.16 10.54
C ASN A 242 14.02 16.50 10.49
N ASN A 243 15.30 16.50 10.14
CA ASN A 243 16.11 17.70 10.04
C ASN A 243 15.61 18.66 8.94
N ARG A 244 14.93 18.14 7.93
CA ARG A 244 14.30 18.91 6.84
C ARG A 244 12.86 19.30 7.14
N ASN A 245 12.31 18.99 8.34
CA ASN A 245 10.90 19.14 8.72
C ASN A 245 9.94 18.45 7.72
N ARG A 246 10.31 17.28 7.21
CA ARG A 246 9.53 16.47 6.26
C ARG A 246 9.03 15.16 6.85
N LEU A 247 9.41 14.84 8.09
CA LEU A 247 8.93 13.67 8.81
C LEU A 247 7.53 13.98 9.36
N SER A 248 6.53 13.25 8.87
CA SER A 248 5.13 13.41 9.29
C SER A 248 4.86 12.80 10.66
N ASP A 249 5.55 11.71 10.99
CA ASP A 249 5.43 11.01 12.27
C ASP A 249 6.80 10.89 12.95
N PRO A 250 7.12 11.79 13.91
CA PRO A 250 8.35 11.69 14.68
C PRO A 250 8.38 10.51 15.66
N ASP A 251 7.23 9.90 15.98
CA ASP A 251 7.17 8.78 16.92
C ASP A 251 7.90 7.54 16.36
N LEU A 252 7.89 7.33 15.05
CA LEU A 252 8.64 6.23 14.42
C LEU A 252 10.15 6.37 14.67
N LEU A 253 10.69 7.57 14.49
CA LEU A 253 12.11 7.87 14.77
C LEU A 253 12.47 7.60 16.23
N ILE A 254 11.60 8.03 17.15
CA ILE A 254 11.80 7.82 18.60
C ILE A 254 11.77 6.33 18.93
N LYS A 255 10.75 5.61 18.48
CA LYS A 255 10.58 4.17 18.75
C LYS A 255 11.77 3.36 18.24
N LEU A 256 12.29 3.69 17.05
CA LEU A 256 13.41 2.98 16.48
C LEU A 256 14.71 3.20 17.29
N HIS A 257 14.97 4.42 17.78
CA HIS A 257 16.05 4.67 18.72
C HIS A 257 15.89 3.91 20.02
N GLN A 258 14.68 3.79 20.55
CA GLN A 258 14.41 3.05 21.79
C GLN A 258 14.62 1.54 21.60
N SER A 259 14.13 0.97 20.50
CA SER A 259 14.29 -0.45 20.16
C SER A 259 15.78 -0.81 20.05
N LEU A 260 16.54 -0.04 19.27
CA LEU A 260 17.98 -0.25 19.14
C LEU A 260 18.71 -0.15 20.48
N ALA A 261 18.39 0.85 21.28
CA ALA A 261 19.01 1.01 22.59
C ALA A 261 18.74 -0.21 23.50
N SER A 262 17.51 -0.70 23.54
CA SER A 262 17.14 -1.88 24.33
C SER A 262 17.90 -3.12 23.87
N SER A 263 17.88 -3.43 22.58
CA SER A 263 18.57 -4.59 22.01
C SER A 263 20.10 -4.53 22.22
N MET A 264 20.72 -3.34 22.08
CA MET A 264 22.14 -3.14 22.31
C MET A 264 22.51 -3.26 23.80
N MET A 265 21.63 -2.81 24.73
CA MET A 265 21.83 -3.01 26.17
C MET A 265 21.83 -4.50 26.54
N GLU A 266 20.85 -5.25 26.03
CA GLU A 266 20.76 -6.69 26.26
C GLU A 266 21.99 -7.46 25.73
N SER A 267 22.56 -6.96 24.65
CA SER A 267 23.76 -7.53 24.04
C SER A 267 25.08 -7.03 24.67
N GLY A 268 25.02 -6.11 25.65
CA GLY A 268 26.21 -5.53 26.33
C GLY A 268 26.90 -4.40 25.56
N GLU A 269 26.31 -3.92 24.44
CA GLU A 269 26.82 -2.82 23.60
C GLU A 269 26.46 -1.44 24.21
N ILE A 270 26.86 -1.23 25.47
CA ILE A 270 26.45 -0.11 26.32
C ILE A 270 26.73 1.27 25.70
N GLU A 271 27.88 1.45 25.04
CA GLU A 271 28.26 2.74 24.47
C GLU A 271 27.39 3.11 23.24
N ARG A 272 26.96 2.09 22.46
CA ARG A 272 26.07 2.30 21.32
C ARG A 272 24.64 2.58 21.81
N ALA A 273 24.17 1.81 22.78
CA ALA A 273 22.88 1.99 23.42
C ALA A 273 22.70 3.41 23.98
N GLU A 274 23.71 3.94 24.68
CA GLU A 274 23.70 5.29 25.25
C GLU A 274 23.47 6.38 24.19
N LYS A 275 24.06 6.24 23.00
CA LYS A 275 23.88 7.21 21.92
C LYS A 275 22.42 7.25 21.46
N HIS A 276 21.78 6.09 21.28
CA HIS A 276 20.39 6.01 20.88
C HIS A 276 19.44 6.52 21.97
N LEU A 277 19.67 6.18 23.25
CA LEU A 277 18.91 6.73 24.38
C LEU A 277 19.00 8.26 24.45
N MET A 278 20.20 8.82 24.34
CA MET A 278 20.40 10.27 24.33
C MET A 278 19.66 10.94 23.18
N ARG A 279 19.63 10.29 22.00
CA ARG A 279 18.92 10.83 20.85
C ARG A 279 17.40 10.82 21.06
N ALA A 280 16.82 9.72 21.59
CA ALA A 280 15.41 9.63 21.94
C ALA A 280 15.00 10.70 22.97
N ILE A 281 15.85 10.96 23.98
CA ILE A 281 15.62 12.03 24.97
C ILE A 281 15.59 13.41 24.30
N ASN A 282 16.54 13.69 23.42
CA ASN A 282 16.61 14.97 22.72
C ASN A 282 15.41 15.20 21.78
N LEU A 283 14.77 14.11 21.32
CA LEU A 283 13.54 14.15 20.53
C LEU A 283 12.28 14.36 21.39
N GLY A 284 12.40 14.43 22.73
CA GLY A 284 11.32 14.85 23.59
C GLY A 284 10.66 13.74 24.41
N VAL A 285 11.31 12.60 24.62
CA VAL A 285 10.77 11.52 25.49
C VAL A 285 11.05 11.82 26.97
N PRO A 286 10.05 12.23 27.75
CA PRO A 286 10.23 12.41 29.18
C PRO A 286 10.38 11.05 29.89
N GLY A 287 11.34 10.95 30.82
CA GLY A 287 11.48 9.77 31.71
C GLY A 287 12.58 8.79 31.35
N MET A 288 13.26 8.93 30.20
CA MET A 288 14.42 8.06 29.87
C MET A 288 15.70 8.36 30.67
N LYS A 289 15.67 9.35 31.55
CA LYS A 289 16.80 9.66 32.42
C LYS A 289 17.10 8.50 33.37
N ASP A 290 16.06 7.81 33.85
CA ASP A 290 16.19 6.65 34.72
C ASP A 290 16.87 5.47 34.02
N ALA A 291 16.61 5.27 32.70
CA ALA A 291 17.28 4.26 31.90
C ALA A 291 18.79 4.54 31.73
N ILE A 292 19.18 5.81 31.62
CA ILE A 292 20.60 6.21 31.60
C ILE A 292 21.28 5.96 32.97
N ASP A 293 20.57 6.25 34.07
CA ASP A 293 21.12 6.02 35.41
C ASP A 293 21.25 4.51 35.68
N GLU A 294 20.35 3.68 35.24
CA GLU A 294 20.43 2.21 35.26
C GLU A 294 21.65 1.71 34.45
N MET A 295 21.76 2.18 33.21
CA MET A 295 22.88 1.84 32.33
C MET A 295 24.24 2.25 32.92
N ASN A 296 24.36 3.42 33.57
CA ASN A 296 25.55 3.86 34.24
C ASN A 296 25.90 2.97 35.45
N SER A 297 24.91 2.29 36.04
CA SER A 297 25.14 1.33 37.12
C SER A 297 25.66 -0.03 36.63
N MET A 298 25.55 -0.34 35.34
CA MET A 298 26.04 -1.56 34.70
C MET A 298 27.51 -1.44 34.23
N ARG A 299 28.09 -0.21 34.27
CA ARG A 299 29.53 0.07 34.02
C ARG A 299 30.36 -0.15 35.26
#